data_33d04025907d5236d678dc39faa61d1a
#
_entry.id   33d04025907d5236d678dc39faa61d1a
#
_cell.length_a   1.000
_cell.length_b   1.000
_cell.length_c   1.000
_cell.angle_alpha   90.00
_cell.angle_beta   90.00
_cell.angle_gamma   90.00
#
_symmetry.space_group_name_H-M   'P 1'
#
loop_
_entity.id
_entity.type
_entity.pdbx_description
1 polymer ?
#
loop_
_entity_poly.entity_id
_entity_poly.type
_entity_poly.pdbx_seq_one_letter_code
_entity_poly.pdbx_strand_id
1 'polypeptide(L)'
;MERAIPCELPFFYFRSAQFNSSKNITFVPNLQEIFKVVKRTFLYINLVIALFFVLPVSQAKEKTFTVVIDAGHGGKDPGARGSSINEKAINLAVALRLGSLISEKHDDVKVIYTRKTDVFIELDERANIANRNKADLFISIHTNAVKRGSSVSGTETYTLGLARTDENLEVAMRENSAILLEDNYLQKYEGFDPTSSESYIIFEFMQNKHMEQSISLASEVQKCFASAKRNNRGVRQAGFLVLRKTSMPSILVELGYISNPAEERFMRTKEGQNKLATAIYNAFTKYKWEYDRKRGALAGNASAAPILEVVDNIDAVSYTHL
;
A
#
# COMPACT_ATOMS: atom_id res chain seq x y z
N MET A 1 41.51 -18.29 17.23
CA MET A 1 42.15 -19.24 16.28
C MET A 1 41.92 -18.71 14.90
N GLU A 2 42.84 -17.84 14.47
CA GLU A 2 42.89 -17.27 13.14
C GLU A 2 43.60 -18.25 12.22
N ARG A 3 43.00 -18.55 11.07
CA ARG A 3 43.70 -19.24 9.98
C ARG A 3 43.96 -18.23 8.86
N ALA A 4 45.25 -17.85 8.77
CA ALA A 4 45.77 -17.07 7.66
C ALA A 4 45.81 -17.91 6.38
N ILE A 5 45.42 -17.28 5.27
CA ILE A 5 45.58 -17.81 3.90
C ILE A 5 46.92 -17.28 3.38
N PRO A 6 47.82 -18.12 2.90
CA PRO A 6 49.11 -17.65 2.34
C PRO A 6 48.88 -17.15 0.91
N CYS A 7 49.35 -15.94 0.67
CA CYS A 7 49.48 -15.31 -0.63
C CYS A 7 50.80 -15.77 -1.28
N GLU A 8 50.74 -16.73 -2.22
CA GLU A 8 51.93 -17.09 -3.02
C GLU A 8 52.00 -16.21 -4.25
N LEU A 9 53.00 -15.35 -4.28
CA LEU A 9 53.47 -14.61 -5.46
C LEU A 9 54.39 -15.55 -6.27
N PRO A 10 54.32 -15.62 -7.61
CA PRO A 10 55.22 -16.42 -8.39
C PRO A 10 56.65 -15.84 -8.40
N PHE A 11 57.54 -16.61 -7.88
CA PHE A 11 58.98 -16.34 -7.95
C PHE A 11 59.47 -16.39 -9.38
N PHE A 12 59.98 -15.28 -9.88
CA PHE A 12 60.80 -15.27 -11.11
C PHE A 12 62.19 -15.85 -10.80
N TYR A 13 62.49 -16.97 -11.42
CA TYR A 13 63.81 -17.58 -11.36
C TYR A 13 64.80 -16.70 -12.11
N PHE A 14 65.70 -16.02 -11.38
CA PHE A 14 66.88 -15.43 -11.95
C PHE A 14 68.00 -16.52 -12.07
N ARG A 15 68.26 -16.93 -13.28
CA ARG A 15 69.43 -17.80 -13.59
C ARG A 15 70.63 -16.91 -13.56
N SER A 16 71.63 -17.22 -12.65
CA SER A 16 72.91 -16.57 -12.55
C SER A 16 73.69 -16.60 -13.84
N ALA A 17 74.00 -15.44 -14.42
CA ALA A 17 74.93 -15.31 -15.52
C ALA A 17 76.33 -15.15 -14.92
N GLN A 18 77.25 -16.05 -15.32
CA GLN A 18 78.70 -15.90 -15.03
C GLN A 18 79.24 -14.70 -15.80
N PHE A 19 79.84 -13.74 -15.06
CA PHE A 19 80.55 -12.62 -15.62
C PHE A 19 81.83 -13.07 -16.27
N ASN A 20 81.96 -12.90 -17.56
CA ASN A 20 83.25 -12.90 -18.25
C ASN A 20 83.40 -11.54 -18.93
N SER A 21 84.54 -10.91 -18.64
CA SER A 21 84.90 -9.55 -18.96
C SER A 21 84.95 -9.30 -20.49
N SER A 22 84.45 -8.13 -20.89
CA SER A 22 84.60 -7.48 -22.19
C SER A 22 83.74 -8.01 -23.35
N LYS A 23 82.48 -7.53 -23.40
CA LYS A 23 81.75 -7.16 -24.64
C LYS A 23 80.43 -6.48 -24.23
N ASN A 24 80.15 -5.30 -24.72
CA ASN A 24 78.85 -4.62 -24.61
C ASN A 24 77.77 -5.50 -25.24
N ILE A 25 76.97 -6.21 -24.43
CA ILE A 25 75.80 -6.91 -24.90
C ILE A 25 74.63 -5.92 -24.83
N THR A 26 74.29 -5.31 -25.96
CA THR A 26 73.00 -4.63 -26.14
C THR A 26 71.94 -5.71 -26.17
N PHE A 27 71.12 -5.80 -25.11
CA PHE A 27 70.01 -6.70 -25.09
C PHE A 27 68.91 -6.14 -26.01
N VAL A 28 68.86 -6.61 -27.25
CA VAL A 28 67.73 -6.32 -28.15
C VAL A 28 66.69 -7.39 -27.88
N PRO A 29 65.56 -7.05 -27.22
CA PRO A 29 64.52 -8.01 -26.97
C PRO A 29 63.98 -8.54 -28.30
N ASN A 30 63.86 -9.88 -28.42
CA ASN A 30 63.35 -10.52 -29.62
C ASN A 30 61.91 -10.03 -29.88
N LEU A 31 61.72 -9.29 -30.96
CA LEU A 31 60.44 -8.69 -31.34
C LEU A 31 59.29 -9.74 -31.38
N GLN A 32 59.60 -10.96 -31.70
CA GLN A 32 58.63 -12.09 -31.72
C GLN A 32 58.12 -12.46 -30.34
N GLU A 33 58.96 -12.38 -29.30
CA GLU A 33 58.54 -12.66 -27.91
C GLU A 33 57.70 -11.53 -27.34
N ILE A 34 58.05 -10.29 -27.68
CA ILE A 34 57.20 -9.12 -27.30
C ILE A 34 55.83 -9.26 -27.98
N PHE A 35 55.76 -9.60 -29.24
CA PHE A 35 54.47 -9.80 -29.96
C PHE A 35 53.62 -10.94 -29.35
N LYS A 36 54.24 -12.02 -28.89
CA LYS A 36 53.51 -13.12 -28.20
C LYS A 36 52.92 -12.67 -26.87
N VAL A 37 53.69 -11.91 -26.07
CA VAL A 37 53.24 -11.38 -24.78
C VAL A 37 52.08 -10.39 -24.99
N VAL A 38 52.25 -9.44 -25.92
CA VAL A 38 51.18 -8.45 -26.24
C VAL A 38 49.89 -9.15 -26.72
N LYS A 39 50.01 -10.13 -27.60
CA LYS A 39 48.85 -10.91 -28.07
C LYS A 39 48.14 -11.68 -26.97
N ARG A 40 48.88 -12.29 -26.05
CA ARG A 40 48.33 -12.96 -24.86
C ARG A 40 47.64 -11.96 -23.92
N THR A 41 48.29 -10.85 -23.64
CA THR A 41 47.69 -9.78 -22.75
C THR A 41 46.41 -9.23 -23.36
N PHE A 42 46.38 -8.97 -24.68
CA PHE A 42 45.19 -8.51 -25.38
C PHE A 42 44.07 -9.55 -25.35
N LEU A 43 44.39 -10.83 -25.46
CA LEU A 43 43.43 -11.94 -25.36
C LEU A 43 42.83 -12.00 -23.94
N TYR A 44 43.64 -11.87 -22.88
CA TYR A 44 43.15 -11.88 -21.51
C TYR A 44 42.31 -10.66 -21.20
N ILE A 45 42.68 -9.47 -21.69
CA ILE A 45 41.88 -8.25 -21.52
C ILE A 45 40.51 -8.40 -22.17
N ASN A 46 40.45 -8.93 -23.40
CA ASN A 46 39.15 -9.18 -24.08
C ASN A 46 38.33 -10.26 -23.38
N LEU A 47 38.96 -11.28 -22.81
CA LEU A 47 38.26 -12.32 -22.05
C LEU A 47 37.67 -11.76 -20.76
N VAL A 48 38.39 -10.88 -20.05
CA VAL A 48 37.91 -10.21 -18.85
C VAL A 48 36.76 -9.27 -19.20
N ILE A 49 36.88 -8.49 -20.28
CA ILE A 49 35.81 -7.61 -20.76
C ILE A 49 34.56 -8.44 -21.15
N ALA A 50 34.73 -9.54 -21.86
CA ALA A 50 33.64 -10.46 -22.21
C ALA A 50 32.95 -11.04 -20.96
N LEU A 51 33.74 -11.36 -19.92
CA LEU A 51 33.21 -11.86 -18.65
C LEU A 51 32.33 -10.82 -17.94
N PHE A 52 32.66 -9.53 -18.03
CA PHE A 52 31.83 -8.43 -17.48
C PHE A 52 30.50 -8.26 -18.23
N PHE A 53 30.45 -8.56 -19.53
CA PHE A 53 29.21 -8.51 -20.32
C PHE A 53 28.29 -9.74 -20.12
N VAL A 54 28.81 -10.84 -19.54
CA VAL A 54 28.05 -12.07 -19.30
C VAL A 54 27.50 -12.15 -17.87
N LEU A 55 27.93 -11.24 -16.96
CA LEU A 55 27.32 -11.18 -15.65
C LEU A 55 25.84 -10.81 -15.82
N PRO A 56 24.89 -11.70 -15.45
CA PRO A 56 23.49 -11.33 -15.48
C PRO A 56 23.35 -10.13 -14.56
N VAL A 57 22.94 -8.99 -15.12
CA VAL A 57 22.43 -7.89 -14.28
C VAL A 57 21.26 -8.52 -13.54
N SER A 58 21.50 -8.88 -12.28
CA SER A 58 20.43 -9.32 -11.40
C SER A 58 19.43 -8.16 -11.32
N GLN A 59 18.41 -8.20 -12.16
CA GLN A 59 17.25 -7.32 -11.98
C GLN A 59 16.69 -7.70 -10.63
N ALA A 60 16.97 -6.87 -9.61
CA ALA A 60 16.32 -6.99 -8.34
C ALA A 60 14.81 -6.98 -8.66
N LYS A 61 14.13 -8.11 -8.42
CA LYS A 61 12.70 -8.24 -8.66
C LYS A 61 12.04 -7.09 -7.92
N GLU A 62 11.46 -6.15 -8.67
CA GLU A 62 10.78 -5.01 -8.06
C GLU A 62 9.81 -5.52 -7.01
N LYS A 63 9.92 -5.00 -5.80
CA LYS A 63 9.03 -5.42 -4.72
C LYS A 63 7.62 -5.03 -5.11
N THR A 64 6.77 -6.01 -5.38
CA THR A 64 5.35 -5.83 -5.67
C THR A 64 4.69 -5.07 -4.51
N PHE A 65 4.05 -3.94 -4.79
CA PHE A 65 3.26 -3.22 -3.81
C PHE A 65 2.02 -4.04 -3.43
N THR A 66 1.77 -4.23 -2.15
CA THR A 66 0.63 -5.01 -1.68
C THR A 66 -0.37 -4.11 -0.97
N VAL A 67 -1.60 -4.04 -1.48
CA VAL A 67 -2.71 -3.36 -0.82
C VAL A 67 -3.73 -4.37 -0.29
N VAL A 68 -4.16 -4.19 0.95
CA VAL A 68 -5.30 -4.93 1.51
C VAL A 68 -6.50 -4.00 1.52
N ILE A 69 -7.58 -4.46 0.89
CA ILE A 69 -8.87 -3.79 0.88
C ILE A 69 -9.79 -4.56 1.83
N ASP A 70 -10.22 -3.88 2.87
CA ASP A 70 -11.13 -4.41 3.85
C ASP A 70 -12.54 -3.91 3.56
N ALA A 71 -13.46 -4.84 3.31
CA ALA A 71 -14.88 -4.53 3.23
C ALA A 71 -15.50 -4.70 4.62
N GLY A 72 -15.78 -3.60 5.31
CA GLY A 72 -16.33 -3.61 6.67
C GLY A 72 -17.57 -4.47 6.81
N HIS A 73 -17.77 -5.03 8.02
CA HIS A 73 -18.89 -5.91 8.35
C HIS A 73 -18.93 -7.21 7.53
N GLY A 74 -20.09 -7.87 7.43
CA GLY A 74 -20.29 -9.09 6.65
C GLY A 74 -20.90 -10.25 7.46
N GLY A 75 -21.54 -11.18 6.76
CA GLY A 75 -22.21 -12.33 7.37
C GLY A 75 -23.23 -11.92 8.43
N LYS A 76 -23.04 -12.35 9.67
CA LYS A 76 -23.91 -12.05 10.83
C LYS A 76 -23.88 -10.57 11.26
N ASP A 77 -22.89 -9.80 10.82
CA ASP A 77 -22.78 -8.37 11.07
C ASP A 77 -23.30 -7.57 9.87
N PRO A 78 -24.51 -7.00 9.92
CA PRO A 78 -25.05 -6.20 8.83
C PRO A 78 -24.41 -4.82 8.69
N GLY A 79 -23.71 -4.31 9.70
CA GLY A 79 -23.36 -2.90 9.85
C GLY A 79 -24.62 -2.03 10.03
N ALA A 80 -24.53 -0.78 9.66
CA ALA A 80 -25.66 0.14 9.68
C ALA A 80 -26.77 -0.32 8.69
N ARG A 81 -28.01 -0.16 9.13
CA ARG A 81 -29.19 -0.59 8.35
C ARG A 81 -29.82 0.61 7.66
N GLY A 82 -29.81 0.59 6.33
CA GLY A 82 -30.60 1.48 5.52
C GLY A 82 -32.07 1.08 5.45
N SER A 83 -32.82 1.71 4.58
CA SER A 83 -34.23 1.35 4.31
C SER A 83 -34.37 0.15 3.38
N SER A 84 -33.43 -0.06 2.49
CA SER A 84 -33.49 -1.10 1.44
C SER A 84 -32.21 -1.92 1.29
N ILE A 85 -31.12 -1.49 1.93
CA ILE A 85 -29.82 -2.16 1.83
C ILE A 85 -29.07 -1.99 3.16
N ASN A 86 -28.24 -2.96 3.51
CA ASN A 86 -27.35 -2.87 4.65
C ASN A 86 -25.95 -2.40 4.21
N GLU A 87 -25.25 -1.76 5.13
CA GLU A 87 -23.89 -1.27 4.95
C GLU A 87 -22.94 -2.33 4.38
N LYS A 88 -22.95 -3.56 4.96
CA LYS A 88 -22.09 -4.66 4.50
C LYS A 88 -22.13 -4.94 3.00
N ALA A 89 -23.28 -4.70 2.35
CA ALA A 89 -23.45 -4.93 0.92
C ALA A 89 -22.84 -3.79 0.10
N ILE A 90 -23.01 -2.54 0.52
CA ILE A 90 -22.38 -1.37 -0.11
C ILE A 90 -20.87 -1.47 0.00
N ASN A 91 -20.35 -1.73 1.20
CA ASN A 91 -18.93 -1.84 1.49
C ASN A 91 -18.28 -2.92 0.61
N LEU A 92 -18.90 -4.10 0.49
CA LEU A 92 -18.40 -5.18 -0.36
C LEU A 92 -18.39 -4.79 -1.84
N ALA A 93 -19.47 -4.18 -2.34
CA ALA A 93 -19.56 -3.79 -3.75
C ALA A 93 -18.49 -2.75 -4.13
N VAL A 94 -18.27 -1.72 -3.28
CA VAL A 94 -17.26 -0.70 -3.51
C VAL A 94 -15.85 -1.27 -3.36
N ALA A 95 -15.60 -2.11 -2.35
CA ALA A 95 -14.30 -2.75 -2.14
C ALA A 95 -13.90 -3.64 -3.33
N LEU A 96 -14.81 -4.45 -3.85
CA LEU A 96 -14.55 -5.29 -5.02
C LEU A 96 -14.30 -4.45 -6.27
N ARG A 97 -15.06 -3.38 -6.48
CA ARG A 97 -14.85 -2.48 -7.62
C ARG A 97 -13.52 -1.73 -7.52
N LEU A 98 -13.15 -1.25 -6.34
CA LEU A 98 -11.85 -0.63 -6.09
C LEU A 98 -10.70 -1.58 -6.44
N GLY A 99 -10.75 -2.80 -5.95
CA GLY A 99 -9.70 -3.76 -6.22
C GLY A 99 -9.64 -4.21 -7.68
N SER A 100 -10.78 -4.27 -8.39
CA SER A 100 -10.82 -4.48 -9.85
C SER A 100 -10.06 -3.37 -10.58
N LEU A 101 -10.38 -2.09 -10.28
CA LEU A 101 -9.72 -0.93 -10.87
C LEU A 101 -8.21 -0.96 -10.64
N ILE A 102 -7.77 -1.28 -9.41
CA ILE A 102 -6.34 -1.37 -9.08
C ILE A 102 -5.69 -2.50 -9.88
N SER A 103 -6.29 -3.69 -9.91
CA SER A 103 -5.72 -4.86 -10.60
C SER A 103 -5.70 -4.70 -12.13
N GLU A 104 -6.65 -3.96 -12.70
CA GLU A 104 -6.73 -3.68 -14.13
C GLU A 104 -5.68 -2.64 -14.61
N LYS A 105 -5.27 -1.74 -13.71
CA LYS A 105 -4.47 -0.57 -14.08
C LYS A 105 -3.04 -0.57 -13.51
N HIS A 106 -2.73 -1.49 -12.61
CA HIS A 106 -1.42 -1.59 -11.94
C HIS A 106 -0.94 -3.05 -11.89
N ASP A 107 -0.11 -3.44 -12.84
CA ASP A 107 0.44 -4.80 -12.91
C ASP A 107 1.46 -5.10 -11.77
N ASP A 108 2.01 -4.05 -11.16
CA ASP A 108 2.97 -4.12 -10.07
C ASP A 108 2.31 -4.12 -8.68
N VAL A 109 0.96 -4.14 -8.62
CA VAL A 109 0.19 -4.12 -7.37
C VAL A 109 -0.52 -5.45 -7.13
N LYS A 110 -0.28 -6.02 -5.95
CA LYS A 110 -1.02 -7.18 -5.45
C LYS A 110 -2.20 -6.70 -4.60
N VAL A 111 -3.43 -7.00 -5.03
CA VAL A 111 -4.66 -6.71 -4.28
C VAL A 111 -5.07 -7.93 -3.46
N ILE A 112 -5.29 -7.72 -2.17
CA ILE A 112 -5.81 -8.71 -1.23
C ILE A 112 -7.07 -8.14 -0.59
N TYR A 113 -8.08 -8.98 -0.40
CA TYR A 113 -9.32 -8.60 0.29
C TYR A 113 -9.42 -9.34 1.61
N THR A 114 -9.99 -8.69 2.62
CA THR A 114 -10.36 -9.40 3.86
C THR A 114 -11.51 -10.35 3.60
N ARG A 115 -12.49 -9.94 2.77
CA ARG A 115 -13.57 -10.79 2.26
C ARG A 115 -13.94 -10.42 0.82
N LYS A 116 -14.41 -11.41 0.06
CA LYS A 116 -14.93 -11.24 -1.31
C LYS A 116 -16.41 -11.64 -1.41
N THR A 117 -16.97 -12.14 -0.34
CA THR A 117 -18.36 -12.61 -0.22
C THR A 117 -18.98 -12.09 1.07
N ASP A 118 -20.24 -12.37 1.31
CA ASP A 118 -20.94 -11.98 2.54
C ASP A 118 -20.63 -12.94 3.69
N VAL A 119 -19.41 -12.84 4.22
CA VAL A 119 -18.92 -13.60 5.38
C VAL A 119 -18.48 -12.65 6.48
N PHE A 120 -18.61 -13.10 7.73
CA PHE A 120 -18.12 -12.36 8.90
C PHE A 120 -16.63 -12.61 9.07
N ILE A 121 -15.85 -11.53 9.24
CA ILE A 121 -14.42 -11.57 9.60
C ILE A 121 -14.25 -10.72 10.85
N GLU A 122 -13.64 -11.27 11.88
CA GLU A 122 -13.35 -10.59 13.14
C GLU A 122 -12.40 -9.39 12.92
N LEU A 123 -12.51 -8.34 13.74
CA LEU A 123 -11.77 -7.09 13.51
C LEU A 123 -10.25 -7.30 13.54
N ASP A 124 -9.74 -8.02 14.54
CA ASP A 124 -8.30 -8.31 14.62
C ASP A 124 -7.82 -9.16 13.43
N GLU A 125 -8.65 -10.08 12.92
CA GLU A 125 -8.28 -10.92 11.78
C GLU A 125 -8.11 -10.11 10.48
N ARG A 126 -8.87 -9.03 10.30
CA ARG A 126 -8.70 -8.11 9.17
C ARG A 126 -7.31 -7.50 9.14
N ALA A 127 -6.84 -6.98 10.29
CA ALA A 127 -5.48 -6.47 10.46
C ALA A 127 -4.43 -7.59 10.30
N ASN A 128 -4.69 -8.78 10.84
CA ASN A 128 -3.81 -9.94 10.71
C ASN A 128 -3.63 -10.39 9.26
N ILE A 129 -4.69 -10.34 8.44
CA ILE A 129 -4.59 -10.60 6.99
C ILE A 129 -3.59 -9.65 6.35
N ALA A 130 -3.67 -8.35 6.66
CA ALA A 130 -2.73 -7.37 6.13
C ALA A 130 -1.30 -7.61 6.61
N ASN A 131 -1.12 -7.85 7.89
CA ASN A 131 0.20 -8.05 8.50
C ASN A 131 0.89 -9.32 7.97
N ARG A 132 0.17 -10.46 7.88
CA ARG A 132 0.72 -11.73 7.34
C ARG A 132 1.14 -11.60 5.87
N ASN A 133 0.43 -10.78 5.10
CA ASN A 133 0.77 -10.53 3.71
C ASN A 133 1.80 -9.41 3.52
N LYS A 134 2.33 -8.83 4.63
CA LYS A 134 3.29 -7.72 4.60
C LYS A 134 2.80 -6.60 3.69
N ALA A 135 1.52 -6.24 3.83
CA ALA A 135 0.91 -5.20 3.03
C ALA A 135 1.62 -3.86 3.19
N ASP A 136 1.69 -3.12 2.11
CA ASP A 136 2.24 -1.75 2.08
C ASP A 136 1.15 -0.72 2.39
N LEU A 137 -0.14 -1.12 2.30
CA LEU A 137 -1.29 -0.26 2.56
C LEU A 137 -2.51 -1.08 2.98
N PHE A 138 -3.31 -0.52 3.90
CA PHE A 138 -4.60 -1.06 4.32
C PHE A 138 -5.71 -0.01 4.16
N ILE A 139 -6.77 -0.37 3.43
CA ILE A 139 -7.93 0.51 3.19
C ILE A 139 -9.19 -0.22 3.64
N SER A 140 -9.80 0.24 4.73
CA SER A 140 -11.10 -0.24 5.21
C SER A 140 -12.23 0.62 4.63
N ILE A 141 -13.27 -0.02 4.12
CA ILE A 141 -14.41 0.59 3.46
C ILE A 141 -15.66 0.40 4.32
N HIS A 142 -16.28 1.52 4.72
CA HIS A 142 -17.44 1.62 5.58
C HIS A 142 -18.48 2.60 5.04
N THR A 143 -19.67 2.58 5.62
CA THR A 143 -20.77 3.47 5.28
C THR A 143 -21.42 3.98 6.54
N ASN A 144 -21.23 5.27 6.84
CA ASN A 144 -21.62 5.92 8.07
C ASN A 144 -23.15 5.92 8.29
N ALA A 145 -23.54 6.11 9.53
CA ALA A 145 -24.93 6.33 9.91
C ALA A 145 -25.04 7.27 11.10
N VAL A 146 -26.12 8.01 11.13
CA VAL A 146 -26.59 8.80 12.27
C VAL A 146 -28.07 8.50 12.49
N LYS A 147 -28.74 9.24 13.38
CA LYS A 147 -30.19 9.07 13.57
C LYS A 147 -30.92 9.11 12.23
N ARG A 148 -31.77 8.11 12.00
CA ARG A 148 -32.53 7.94 10.75
C ARG A 148 -33.31 9.19 10.39
N GLY A 149 -33.32 9.53 9.08
CA GLY A 149 -33.97 10.75 8.57
C GLY A 149 -33.15 12.02 8.72
N SER A 150 -31.90 11.91 9.20
CA SER A 150 -30.98 13.05 9.23
C SER A 150 -30.65 13.53 7.81
N SER A 151 -30.47 14.85 7.66
CA SER A 151 -29.99 15.48 6.43
C SER A 151 -28.48 15.41 6.25
N VAL A 152 -27.75 14.83 7.22
CA VAL A 152 -26.30 14.69 7.15
C VAL A 152 -25.92 13.86 5.92
N SER A 153 -24.95 14.36 5.19
CA SER A 153 -24.46 13.75 3.94
C SER A 153 -22.98 14.01 3.73
N GLY A 154 -22.34 13.21 2.88
CA GLY A 154 -20.95 13.39 2.49
C GLY A 154 -20.04 12.29 3.00
N THR A 155 -18.77 12.40 2.64
CA THR A 155 -17.73 11.40 2.90
C THR A 155 -16.76 11.86 3.97
N GLU A 156 -16.26 10.92 4.75
CA GLU A 156 -15.22 11.14 5.76
C GLU A 156 -14.12 10.10 5.57
N THR A 157 -12.89 10.43 5.97
CA THR A 157 -11.83 9.43 6.02
C THR A 157 -11.12 9.54 7.35
N TYR A 158 -11.01 8.40 8.02
CA TYR A 158 -10.45 8.31 9.36
C TYR A 158 -9.05 7.69 9.34
N THR A 159 -8.22 8.18 10.25
CA THR A 159 -6.97 7.52 10.66
C THR A 159 -7.06 7.13 12.13
N LEU A 160 -6.23 6.16 12.54
CA LEU A 160 -6.16 5.75 13.93
C LEU A 160 -5.68 6.92 14.80
N GLY A 161 -6.35 7.15 15.93
CA GLY A 161 -5.97 8.17 16.91
C GLY A 161 -7.09 8.44 17.91
N LEU A 162 -6.87 9.43 18.78
CA LEU A 162 -7.90 9.86 19.71
C LEU A 162 -9.01 10.60 18.96
N ALA A 163 -10.26 10.28 19.27
CA ALA A 163 -11.41 11.03 18.79
C ALA A 163 -11.41 12.43 19.43
N ARG A 164 -11.43 13.46 18.58
CA ARG A 164 -11.39 14.86 19.03
C ARG A 164 -12.78 15.47 19.26
N THR A 165 -13.83 14.77 18.86
CA THR A 165 -15.23 15.17 19.03
C THR A 165 -16.06 13.97 19.40
N ASP A 166 -17.20 14.21 20.09
CA ASP A 166 -18.16 13.16 20.44
C ASP A 166 -18.67 12.44 19.17
N GLU A 167 -18.91 13.19 18.07
CA GLU A 167 -19.31 12.60 16.78
C GLU A 167 -18.30 11.55 16.27
N ASN A 168 -17.00 11.85 16.34
CA ASN A 168 -15.96 10.90 15.93
C ASN A 168 -15.88 9.69 16.86
N LEU A 169 -16.09 9.89 18.15
CA LEU A 169 -16.15 8.81 19.14
C LEU A 169 -17.34 7.89 18.88
N GLU A 170 -18.54 8.46 18.65
CA GLU A 170 -19.74 7.68 18.33
C GLU A 170 -19.56 6.80 17.08
N VAL A 171 -18.89 7.31 16.04
CA VAL A 171 -18.55 6.50 14.85
C VAL A 171 -17.66 5.33 15.26
N ALA A 172 -16.57 5.57 16.00
CA ALA A 172 -15.67 4.49 16.42
C ALA A 172 -16.38 3.48 17.34
N MET A 173 -17.22 3.93 18.26
CA MET A 173 -18.01 3.05 19.14
C MET A 173 -18.94 2.14 18.35
N ARG A 174 -19.61 2.69 17.33
CA ARG A 174 -20.50 1.92 16.46
C ARG A 174 -19.71 0.85 15.69
N GLU A 175 -18.61 1.23 15.04
CA GLU A 175 -17.80 0.30 14.24
C GLU A 175 -17.14 -0.78 15.12
N ASN A 176 -16.62 -0.38 16.28
CA ASN A 176 -15.99 -1.33 17.22
C ASN A 176 -17.01 -2.27 17.89
N SER A 177 -18.31 -1.91 17.91
CA SER A 177 -19.34 -2.78 18.49
C SER A 177 -19.44 -4.14 17.77
N ALA A 178 -18.89 -4.29 16.59
CA ALA A 178 -18.76 -5.56 15.86
C ALA A 178 -18.05 -6.65 16.71
N ILE A 179 -17.13 -6.27 17.63
CA ILE A 179 -16.48 -7.26 18.53
C ILE A 179 -17.48 -7.99 19.43
N LEU A 180 -18.62 -7.39 19.76
CA LEU A 180 -19.67 -8.03 20.56
C LEU A 180 -20.28 -9.25 19.87
N LEU A 181 -20.05 -9.41 18.57
CA LEU A 181 -20.44 -10.58 17.77
C LEU A 181 -19.33 -11.65 17.73
N GLU A 182 -18.15 -11.37 18.29
CA GLU A 182 -17.01 -12.28 18.29
C GLU A 182 -17.02 -13.17 19.54
N ASP A 183 -16.58 -14.42 19.36
CA ASP A 183 -16.41 -15.31 20.49
C ASP A 183 -15.23 -14.87 21.35
N ASN A 184 -15.40 -14.89 22.68
CA ASN A 184 -14.36 -14.54 23.67
C ASN A 184 -13.76 -13.13 23.48
N TYR A 185 -14.55 -12.16 23.00
CA TYR A 185 -14.06 -10.81 22.71
C TYR A 185 -13.40 -10.14 23.92
N LEU A 186 -13.92 -10.33 25.14
CA LEU A 186 -13.34 -9.73 26.36
C LEU A 186 -11.87 -10.14 26.55
N GLN A 187 -11.56 -11.42 26.34
CA GLN A 187 -10.19 -11.91 26.44
C GLN A 187 -9.33 -11.42 25.27
N LYS A 188 -9.86 -11.48 24.05
CA LYS A 188 -9.18 -11.09 22.82
C LYS A 188 -8.80 -9.61 22.78
N TYR A 189 -9.67 -8.75 23.32
CA TYR A 189 -9.50 -7.30 23.35
C TYR A 189 -9.14 -6.76 24.74
N GLU A 190 -8.62 -7.63 25.62
CA GLU A 190 -8.07 -7.26 26.94
C GLU A 190 -9.05 -6.46 27.81
N GLY A 191 -10.33 -6.83 27.77
CA GLY A 191 -11.39 -6.15 28.52
C GLY A 191 -11.87 -4.83 27.92
N PHE A 192 -11.46 -4.49 26.69
CA PHE A 192 -11.97 -3.31 25.99
C PHE A 192 -13.49 -3.38 25.84
N ASP A 193 -14.18 -2.36 26.33
CA ASP A 193 -15.63 -2.21 26.14
C ASP A 193 -15.90 -1.19 25.03
N PRO A 194 -16.45 -1.62 23.89
CA PRO A 194 -16.71 -0.74 22.75
C PRO A 194 -17.82 0.28 23.03
N THR A 195 -18.57 0.11 24.13
CA THR A 195 -19.68 1.01 24.51
C THR A 195 -19.30 2.05 25.57
N SER A 196 -18.10 1.93 26.18
CA SER A 196 -17.60 2.85 27.19
C SER A 196 -16.58 3.81 26.58
N SER A 197 -16.82 5.13 26.74
CA SER A 197 -15.89 6.19 26.30
C SER A 197 -14.52 6.08 26.96
N GLU A 198 -14.46 5.60 28.19
CA GLU A 198 -13.23 5.41 28.97
C GLU A 198 -12.28 4.41 28.27
N SER A 199 -12.83 3.37 27.64
CA SER A 199 -12.03 2.39 26.89
C SER A 199 -11.23 3.02 25.75
N TYR A 200 -11.70 4.14 25.20
CA TYR A 200 -11.05 4.82 24.07
C TYR A 200 -9.86 5.68 24.47
N ILE A 201 -9.66 5.96 25.77
CA ILE A 201 -8.50 6.73 26.27
C ILE A 201 -7.18 6.05 25.89
N ILE A 202 -7.16 4.71 25.79
CA ILE A 202 -5.96 3.96 25.38
C ILE A 202 -5.39 4.45 24.04
N PHE A 203 -6.24 4.92 23.11
CA PHE A 203 -5.82 5.39 21.80
C PHE A 203 -5.02 6.70 21.83
N GLU A 204 -5.08 7.46 22.94
CA GLU A 204 -4.25 8.65 23.15
C GLU A 204 -2.77 8.31 23.26
N PHE A 205 -2.47 7.15 23.87
CA PHE A 205 -1.11 6.70 24.12
C PHE A 205 -0.52 5.86 22.99
N MET A 206 -1.31 5.51 21.97
CA MET A 206 -0.85 4.71 20.85
C MET A 206 -0.02 5.55 19.87
N GLN A 207 1.27 5.23 19.77
CA GLN A 207 2.13 5.79 18.74
C GLN A 207 1.95 5.02 17.44
N ASN A 208 1.55 5.73 16.37
CA ASN A 208 1.45 5.16 15.03
C ASN A 208 2.53 5.75 14.13
N LYS A 209 3.58 4.97 13.88
CA LYS A 209 4.70 5.37 13.01
C LYS A 209 4.30 5.66 11.55
N HIS A 210 3.09 5.23 11.15
CA HIS A 210 2.56 5.42 9.81
C HIS A 210 1.49 6.53 9.74
N MET A 211 1.33 7.32 10.81
CA MET A 211 0.31 8.35 10.91
C MET A 211 0.38 9.36 9.77
N GLU A 212 1.58 9.86 9.47
CA GLU A 212 1.77 10.86 8.42
C GLU A 212 1.33 10.33 7.04
N GLN A 213 1.72 9.10 6.69
CA GLN A 213 1.33 8.48 5.43
C GLN A 213 -0.17 8.19 5.38
N SER A 214 -0.76 7.78 6.51
CA SER A 214 -2.20 7.55 6.61
C SER A 214 -2.99 8.85 6.42
N ILE A 215 -2.57 9.95 7.05
CA ILE A 215 -3.19 11.27 6.89
C ILE A 215 -3.03 11.78 5.45
N SER A 216 -1.86 11.59 4.84
CA SER A 216 -1.62 11.98 3.45
C SER A 216 -2.58 11.28 2.50
N LEU A 217 -2.72 9.94 2.61
CA LEU A 217 -3.68 9.19 1.81
C LEU A 217 -5.13 9.61 2.11
N ALA A 218 -5.52 9.73 3.38
CA ALA A 218 -6.86 10.15 3.77
C ALA A 218 -7.23 11.53 3.19
N SER A 219 -6.27 12.46 3.18
CA SER A 219 -6.45 13.78 2.59
C SER A 219 -6.67 13.70 1.08
N GLU A 220 -5.92 12.83 0.40
CA GLU A 220 -6.07 12.66 -1.04
C GLU A 220 -7.39 11.97 -1.40
N VAL A 221 -7.85 10.99 -0.59
CA VAL A 221 -9.18 10.38 -0.74
C VAL A 221 -10.27 11.45 -0.65
N GLN A 222 -10.21 12.35 0.34
CA GLN A 222 -11.22 13.41 0.51
C GLN A 222 -11.18 14.44 -0.62
N LYS A 223 -10.01 14.77 -1.17
CA LYS A 223 -9.90 15.62 -2.38
C LYS A 223 -10.52 14.95 -3.61
N CYS A 224 -10.28 13.65 -3.80
CA CYS A 224 -10.86 12.90 -4.91
C CYS A 224 -12.39 12.77 -4.77
N PHE A 225 -12.92 12.62 -3.57
CA PHE A 225 -14.36 12.67 -3.32
C PHE A 225 -14.96 14.05 -3.64
N ALA A 226 -14.28 15.13 -3.25
CA ALA A 226 -14.71 16.49 -3.60
C ALA A 226 -14.73 16.68 -5.14
N SER A 227 -13.70 16.21 -5.84
CA SER A 227 -13.65 16.23 -7.31
C SER A 227 -14.77 15.40 -7.94
N ALA A 228 -15.20 14.32 -7.27
CA ALA A 228 -16.36 13.51 -7.64
C ALA A 228 -17.71 14.15 -7.18
N LYS A 229 -17.71 15.42 -6.81
CA LYS A 229 -18.89 16.18 -6.34
C LYS A 229 -19.57 15.54 -5.12
N ARG A 230 -18.79 14.86 -4.27
CA ARG A 230 -19.27 14.44 -2.95
C ARG A 230 -18.99 15.53 -1.95
N ASN A 231 -19.90 15.71 -0.97
CA ASN A 231 -19.65 16.61 0.13
C ASN A 231 -18.48 16.08 0.97
N ASN A 232 -17.39 16.85 1.02
CA ASN A 232 -16.18 16.51 1.75
C ASN A 232 -16.31 16.95 3.21
N ARG A 233 -16.37 16.00 4.13
CA ARG A 233 -16.44 16.25 5.58
C ARG A 233 -15.07 16.15 6.26
N GLY A 234 -14.02 15.92 5.49
CA GLY A 234 -12.63 16.01 5.93
C GLY A 234 -12.02 14.71 6.42
N VAL A 235 -10.76 14.85 6.84
CA VAL A 235 -9.97 13.80 7.50
C VAL A 235 -10.17 13.92 9.00
N ARG A 236 -10.39 12.79 9.67
CA ARG A 236 -10.69 12.70 11.08
C ARG A 236 -9.83 11.63 11.76
N GLN A 237 -9.85 11.59 13.07
CA GLN A 237 -9.19 10.59 13.90
C GLN A 237 -10.19 9.97 14.87
N ALA A 238 -10.10 8.65 15.05
CA ALA A 238 -10.80 7.95 16.10
C ALA A 238 -10.16 6.57 16.40
N GLY A 239 -10.54 5.97 17.52
CA GLY A 239 -10.00 4.71 18.02
C GLY A 239 -10.61 3.48 17.37
N PHE A 240 -10.37 3.24 16.08
CA PHE A 240 -10.87 2.07 15.39
C PHE A 240 -10.01 0.84 15.67
N LEU A 241 -10.61 -0.21 16.22
CA LEU A 241 -9.94 -1.47 16.51
C LEU A 241 -9.38 -2.14 15.25
N VAL A 242 -10.09 -2.04 14.13
CA VAL A 242 -9.64 -2.60 12.83
C VAL A 242 -8.32 -1.99 12.35
N LEU A 243 -8.01 -0.75 12.74
CA LEU A 243 -6.75 -0.08 12.41
C LEU A 243 -5.68 -0.27 13.48
N ARG A 244 -6.06 -0.68 14.71
CA ARG A 244 -5.17 -0.71 15.89
C ARG A 244 -3.92 -1.56 15.68
N LYS A 245 -4.08 -2.75 15.09
CA LYS A 245 -3.00 -3.74 14.92
C LYS A 245 -2.35 -3.72 13.53
N THR A 246 -2.71 -2.77 12.65
CA THR A 246 -2.09 -2.67 11.33
C THR A 246 -0.64 -2.19 11.43
N SER A 247 0.28 -2.85 10.72
CA SER A 247 1.72 -2.53 10.73
C SER A 247 2.17 -1.74 9.48
N MET A 248 1.22 -1.12 8.78
CA MET A 248 1.40 -0.32 7.58
C MET A 248 0.50 0.93 7.64
N PRO A 249 0.66 1.93 6.74
CA PRO A 249 -0.32 2.99 6.58
C PRO A 249 -1.72 2.44 6.40
N SER A 250 -2.69 2.99 7.16
CA SER A 250 -4.05 2.46 7.20
C SER A 250 -5.08 3.58 7.35
N ILE A 251 -6.19 3.44 6.64
CA ILE A 251 -7.32 4.37 6.68
C ILE A 251 -8.65 3.62 6.73
N LEU A 252 -9.67 4.27 7.30
CA LEU A 252 -11.06 3.84 7.21
C LEU A 252 -11.84 4.93 6.47
N VAL A 253 -12.51 4.53 5.39
CA VAL A 253 -13.25 5.42 4.48
C VAL A 253 -14.74 5.25 4.70
N GLU A 254 -15.40 6.31 5.09
CA GLU A 254 -16.86 6.42 5.19
C GLU A 254 -17.42 6.99 3.87
N LEU A 255 -18.11 6.14 3.11
CA LEU A 255 -18.58 6.42 1.75
C LEU A 255 -19.72 7.44 1.69
N GLY A 256 -20.41 7.63 2.79
CA GLY A 256 -21.60 8.46 2.93
C GLY A 256 -22.44 8.02 4.12
N TYR A 257 -23.64 8.54 4.26
CA TYR A 257 -24.54 8.26 5.37
C TYR A 257 -25.74 7.42 4.90
N ILE A 258 -25.75 6.13 5.22
CA ILE A 258 -26.86 5.23 4.83
C ILE A 258 -28.21 5.63 5.47
N SER A 259 -28.16 6.36 6.59
CA SER A 259 -29.34 6.91 7.26
C SER A 259 -30.00 8.08 6.50
N ASN A 260 -29.31 8.67 5.52
CA ASN A 260 -29.83 9.69 4.63
C ASN A 260 -30.41 9.02 3.36
N PRO A 261 -31.72 9.19 3.07
CA PRO A 261 -32.35 8.50 1.93
C PRO A 261 -31.76 8.82 0.56
N ALA A 262 -31.22 10.05 0.36
CA ALA A 262 -30.58 10.43 -0.90
C ALA A 262 -29.21 9.75 -1.05
N GLU A 263 -28.43 9.69 0.02
CA GLU A 263 -27.14 8.98 0.08
C GLU A 263 -27.34 7.47 -0.12
N GLU A 264 -28.32 6.87 0.57
CA GLU A 264 -28.66 5.44 0.40
C GLU A 264 -29.02 5.14 -1.05
N ARG A 265 -29.92 5.95 -1.67
CA ARG A 265 -30.27 5.76 -3.09
C ARG A 265 -29.06 5.83 -4.00
N PHE A 266 -28.15 6.75 -3.77
CA PHE A 266 -26.92 6.87 -4.54
C PHE A 266 -26.00 5.66 -4.33
N MET A 267 -25.70 5.28 -3.09
CA MET A 267 -24.73 4.23 -2.77
C MET A 267 -25.21 2.82 -3.14
N ARG A 268 -26.51 2.59 -3.28
CA ARG A 268 -27.03 1.29 -3.74
C ARG A 268 -26.95 1.09 -5.26
N THR A 269 -26.74 2.16 -6.05
CA THR A 269 -26.61 2.05 -7.51
C THR A 269 -25.22 1.64 -7.92
N LYS A 270 -25.09 0.93 -9.06
CA LYS A 270 -23.79 0.59 -9.63
C LYS A 270 -22.97 1.83 -9.99
N GLU A 271 -23.65 2.88 -10.49
CA GLU A 271 -23.05 4.17 -10.84
C GLU A 271 -22.46 4.85 -9.60
N GLY A 272 -23.22 4.92 -8.51
CA GLY A 272 -22.74 5.48 -7.24
C GLY A 272 -21.56 4.70 -6.67
N GLN A 273 -21.62 3.37 -6.68
CA GLN A 273 -20.54 2.49 -6.23
C GLN A 273 -19.29 2.66 -7.11
N ASN A 274 -19.44 2.70 -8.45
CA ASN A 274 -18.34 2.97 -9.36
C ASN A 274 -17.70 4.33 -9.09
N LYS A 275 -18.52 5.38 -8.93
CA LYS A 275 -18.04 6.73 -8.66
C LYS A 275 -17.24 6.83 -7.36
N LEU A 276 -17.72 6.17 -6.30
CA LEU A 276 -17.02 6.10 -5.03
C LEU A 276 -15.70 5.31 -5.15
N ALA A 277 -15.74 4.14 -5.77
CA ALA A 277 -14.56 3.31 -5.98
C ALA A 277 -13.50 4.02 -6.85
N THR A 278 -13.91 4.72 -7.91
CA THR A 278 -13.01 5.49 -8.78
C THR A 278 -12.34 6.64 -8.03
N ALA A 279 -13.07 7.33 -7.16
CA ALA A 279 -12.48 8.40 -6.33
C ALA A 279 -11.39 7.85 -5.39
N ILE A 280 -11.63 6.71 -4.72
CA ILE A 280 -10.63 6.06 -3.86
C ILE A 280 -9.46 5.53 -4.70
N TYR A 281 -9.73 4.97 -5.88
CA TYR A 281 -8.72 4.51 -6.83
C TYR A 281 -7.77 5.64 -7.27
N ASN A 282 -8.32 6.81 -7.60
CA ASN A 282 -7.51 7.98 -7.98
C ASN A 282 -6.59 8.44 -6.84
N ALA A 283 -7.09 8.43 -5.60
CA ALA A 283 -6.29 8.73 -4.42
C ALA A 283 -5.19 7.67 -4.20
N PHE A 284 -5.53 6.39 -4.36
CA PHE A 284 -4.56 5.28 -4.30
C PHE A 284 -3.45 5.46 -5.34
N THR A 285 -3.80 5.78 -6.59
CA THR A 285 -2.84 5.97 -7.68
C THR A 285 -1.85 7.09 -7.40
N LYS A 286 -2.31 8.22 -6.86
CA LYS A 286 -1.42 9.32 -6.43
C LYS A 286 -0.52 8.89 -5.27
N TYR A 287 -1.08 8.23 -4.27
CA TYR A 287 -0.32 7.73 -3.12
C TYR A 287 0.76 6.73 -3.55
N LYS A 288 0.41 5.77 -4.41
CA LYS A 288 1.34 4.78 -4.98
C LYS A 288 2.47 5.47 -5.76
N TRP A 289 2.14 6.46 -6.59
CA TRP A 289 3.14 7.23 -7.33
C TRP A 289 4.12 7.96 -6.40
N GLU A 290 3.63 8.61 -5.34
CA GLU A 290 4.50 9.26 -4.35
C GLU A 290 5.38 8.25 -3.60
N TYR A 291 4.82 7.08 -3.27
CA TYR A 291 5.54 5.97 -2.65
C TYR A 291 6.69 5.50 -3.56
N ASP A 292 6.41 5.26 -4.85
CA ASP A 292 7.40 4.81 -5.82
C ASP A 292 8.45 5.88 -6.08
N ARG A 293 8.04 7.14 -6.19
CA ARG A 293 8.95 8.28 -6.35
C ARG A 293 9.92 8.40 -5.17
N LYS A 294 9.45 8.24 -3.95
CA LYS A 294 10.32 8.25 -2.76
C LYS A 294 11.32 7.08 -2.80
N ARG A 295 10.88 5.91 -3.21
CA ARG A 295 11.77 4.74 -3.39
C ARG A 295 12.68 4.89 -4.59
N GLY A 296 12.17 5.37 -5.72
CA GLY A 296 12.93 5.64 -6.94
C GLY A 296 13.97 6.76 -6.76
N ALA A 297 13.67 7.79 -5.97
CA ALA A 297 14.63 8.83 -5.61
C ALA A 297 15.80 8.26 -4.79
N LEU A 298 15.53 7.27 -3.93
CA LEU A 298 16.57 6.52 -3.22
C LEU A 298 17.38 5.60 -4.17
N ALA A 299 16.82 5.23 -5.33
CA ALA A 299 17.43 4.38 -6.35
C ALA A 299 17.91 5.15 -7.61
N GLY A 300 17.69 6.46 -7.67
CA GLY A 300 18.12 7.32 -8.81
C GLY A 300 17.15 7.37 -10.00
N ASN A 301 15.95 6.82 -9.91
CA ASN A 301 14.96 6.79 -10.99
C ASN A 301 13.78 7.73 -10.72
N ALA A 302 13.44 8.60 -11.70
CA ALA A 302 12.26 9.47 -11.63
C ALA A 302 11.09 8.87 -12.42
N SER A 303 9.90 8.79 -11.78
CA SER A 303 8.66 8.33 -12.41
C SER A 303 7.80 9.51 -12.90
N ALA A 304 7.10 9.34 -14.03
CA ALA A 304 6.15 10.33 -14.55
C ALA A 304 4.90 10.45 -13.65
N ALA A 305 4.22 11.62 -13.70
CA ALA A 305 2.99 11.80 -12.94
C ALA A 305 1.87 10.88 -13.44
N PRO A 306 1.01 10.36 -12.54
CA PRO A 306 -0.04 9.41 -12.90
C PRO A 306 -1.19 10.07 -13.68
N ILE A 307 -1.79 9.30 -14.58
CA ILE A 307 -3.06 9.65 -15.22
C ILE A 307 -4.20 9.18 -14.31
N LEU A 308 -5.09 10.10 -13.96
CA LEU A 308 -6.25 9.79 -13.11
C LEU A 308 -7.46 9.43 -13.98
N GLU A 309 -8.28 8.50 -13.48
CA GLU A 309 -9.54 8.15 -14.13
C GLU A 309 -10.55 9.31 -14.00
N VAL A 310 -11.25 9.57 -15.09
CA VAL A 310 -12.33 10.56 -15.08
C VAL A 310 -13.51 9.99 -14.31
N VAL A 311 -13.91 10.73 -13.29
CA VAL A 311 -15.15 10.42 -12.55
C VAL A 311 -16.28 11.07 -13.33
N ASP A 312 -16.83 10.35 -14.31
CA ASP A 312 -17.84 10.89 -15.20
C ASP A 312 -19.04 11.46 -14.45
N ASN A 313 -19.41 12.68 -14.86
CA ASN A 313 -20.69 13.28 -14.49
C ASN A 313 -21.78 12.60 -15.35
N ILE A 314 -22.32 11.46 -14.89
CA ILE A 314 -23.52 10.89 -15.46
C ILE A 314 -24.74 11.67 -14.94
N ASP A 315 -24.76 12.97 -15.18
CA ASP A 315 -25.93 13.83 -14.97
C ASP A 315 -26.46 14.44 -16.28
N ALA A 316 -26.13 13.80 -17.42
CA ALA A 316 -26.64 14.22 -18.73
C ALA A 316 -27.17 13.04 -19.54
N VAL A 317 -28.10 12.28 -18.98
CA VAL A 317 -29.07 11.59 -19.82
C VAL A 317 -30.31 12.47 -19.86
N SER A 318 -30.33 13.32 -20.86
CA SER A 318 -31.50 14.00 -21.36
C SER A 318 -32.64 12.99 -21.54
N TYR A 319 -33.68 13.10 -20.70
CA TYR A 319 -34.97 12.59 -21.03
C TYR A 319 -35.58 13.51 -22.09
N THR A 320 -35.23 13.30 -23.36
CA THR A 320 -36.00 13.76 -24.50
C THR A 320 -36.54 12.53 -25.20
N HIS A 321 -37.90 12.47 -25.18
CA HIS A 321 -38.81 11.67 -26.03
C HIS A 321 -38.98 10.17 -25.68
N LEU A 322 -40.10 9.76 -25.18
CA LEU A 322 -41.50 9.64 -25.72
C LEU A 322 -42.45 9.25 -24.58
#